data_74dbf52864809556846c5c920e8ac932
#
_entry.id   74dbf52864809556846c5c920e8ac932
#
_cell.length_a   1.000
_cell.length_b   1.000
_cell.length_c   1.000
_cell.angle_alpha   90.00
_cell.angle_beta   90.00
_cell.angle_gamma   90.00
#
_symmetry.space_group_name_H-M   'P 1'
#
loop_
_entity.id
_entity.type
_entity.pdbx_description
1 polymer ?
#
loop_
_entity_poly.entity_id
_entity_poly.type
_entity_poly.pdbx_seq_one_letter_code
_entity_poly.pdbx_strand_id
1 'polypeptide(L)'
;MDTKILIEVEQLYRYYGHHLAVDAISFELSQGEVLGFLGPNGAGKSTTMQMITGNLAPSAGRITINGIDLLDRPRLAKAEIGYLPEQPPVYVDLTVDEYLLYCAKLHRVGSRQRGKAMARAKQRCGLEQVSRRLIGNLSKGYQQRVGIAQAILHDPTVVILDEPTVGLDPNQIRDIRGLIRELGEHHGIILSTHILPEVQATCSRVQIINRGKLVFSETMQALEKQLTSHILLLETRAPLNTDTLLQIDGVDNIETLTNHRVRLHFTGANPAGTIAACVATQEWGLVELALDRQTLEQVFVDLTCSEQS
;
A
#
# COMPACT_ATOMS: atom_id res chain seq x y z
N MET A 1 -4.57 -12.40 21.20
CA MET A 1 -3.94 -13.50 20.46
C MET A 1 -2.68 -12.95 19.87
N ASP A 2 -1.52 -13.50 20.18
CA ASP A 2 -0.26 -13.05 19.57
C ASP A 2 -0.31 -13.33 18.07
N THR A 3 -0.30 -12.30 17.27
CA THR A 3 -0.32 -12.42 15.81
C THR A 3 1.06 -12.92 15.36
N LYS A 4 1.08 -14.01 14.60
CA LYS A 4 2.34 -14.61 14.13
C LYS A 4 3.08 -13.66 13.20
N ILE A 5 4.33 -13.32 13.53
CA ILE A 5 5.24 -12.54 12.66
C ILE A 5 5.74 -13.47 11.54
N LEU A 6 5.60 -13.02 10.30
CA LEU A 6 6.00 -13.73 9.09
C LEU A 6 7.27 -13.17 8.47
N ILE A 7 7.47 -11.86 8.52
CA ILE A 7 8.73 -11.21 8.13
C ILE A 7 9.20 -10.36 9.29
N GLU A 8 10.49 -10.40 9.54
CA GLU A 8 11.19 -9.51 10.44
C GLU A 8 12.43 -8.97 9.71
N VAL A 9 12.52 -7.66 9.61
CA VAL A 9 13.63 -6.93 8.99
C VAL A 9 14.28 -6.07 10.04
N GLU A 10 15.58 -6.28 10.27
CA GLU A 10 16.34 -5.57 11.30
C GLU A 10 17.50 -4.81 10.68
N GLN A 11 17.51 -3.49 10.86
CA GLN A 11 18.59 -2.59 10.49
C GLN A 11 19.16 -2.87 9.09
N LEU A 12 18.29 -2.89 8.10
CA LEU A 12 18.65 -3.26 6.73
C LEU A 12 19.34 -2.11 6.02
N TYR A 13 20.52 -2.39 5.45
CA TYR A 13 21.31 -1.43 4.68
C TYR A 13 21.62 -1.95 3.29
N ARG A 14 21.66 -1.05 2.30
CA ARG A 14 22.17 -1.36 0.97
C ARG A 14 22.95 -0.19 0.39
N TYR A 15 24.21 -0.47 0.07
CA TYR A 15 25.12 0.44 -0.63
C TYR A 15 25.32 0.01 -2.08
N TYR A 16 25.33 0.97 -3.00
CA TYR A 16 25.80 0.84 -4.37
C TYR A 16 27.00 1.79 -4.55
N GLY A 17 28.22 1.27 -4.43
CA GLY A 17 29.40 2.12 -4.30
C GLY A 17 29.26 3.04 -3.08
N HIS A 18 29.27 4.36 -3.31
CA HIS A 18 29.09 5.37 -2.26
C HIS A 18 27.63 5.77 -2.02
N HIS A 19 26.70 5.31 -2.86
CA HIS A 19 25.29 5.63 -2.72
C HIS A 19 24.60 4.68 -1.75
N LEU A 20 24.02 5.25 -0.68
CA LEU A 20 23.23 4.52 0.30
C LEU A 20 21.76 4.50 -0.18
N ALA A 21 21.35 3.38 -0.75
CA ALA A 21 20.02 3.20 -1.32
C ALA A 21 18.97 2.75 -0.30
N VAL A 22 19.39 2.07 0.78
CA VAL A 22 18.56 1.66 1.91
C VAL A 22 19.35 1.89 3.18
N ASP A 23 18.76 2.62 4.14
CA ASP A 23 19.39 3.12 5.35
C ASP A 23 18.60 2.73 6.60
N ALA A 24 19.11 1.75 7.33
CA ALA A 24 18.62 1.30 8.64
C ALA A 24 17.13 0.93 8.67
N ILE A 25 16.59 0.32 7.60
CA ILE A 25 15.18 -0.07 7.56
C ILE A 25 14.92 -1.24 8.52
N SER A 26 13.94 -1.07 9.41
CA SER A 26 13.47 -2.12 10.31
C SER A 26 11.95 -2.15 10.31
N PHE A 27 11.35 -3.33 10.12
CA PHE A 27 9.91 -3.54 10.22
C PHE A 27 9.54 -5.02 10.33
N GLU A 28 8.29 -5.27 10.65
CA GLU A 28 7.69 -6.60 10.73
C GLU A 28 6.48 -6.69 9.81
N LEU A 29 6.14 -7.89 9.39
CA LEU A 29 4.89 -8.24 8.71
C LEU A 29 4.23 -9.40 9.45
N SER A 30 2.98 -9.24 9.78
CA SER A 30 2.19 -10.24 10.48
C SER A 30 1.33 -11.09 9.55
N GLN A 31 0.88 -12.24 10.02
CA GLN A 31 -0.09 -13.08 9.29
C GLN A 31 -1.43 -12.34 9.17
N GLY A 32 -2.04 -12.39 7.98
CA GLY A 32 -3.31 -11.70 7.71
C GLY A 32 -3.17 -10.19 7.52
N GLU A 33 -1.95 -9.69 7.45
CA GLU A 33 -1.66 -8.27 7.23
C GLU A 33 -1.38 -7.97 5.76
N VAL A 34 -1.93 -6.87 5.24
CA VAL A 34 -1.52 -6.27 3.98
C VAL A 34 -0.78 -4.97 4.30
N LEU A 35 0.55 -5.01 4.18
CA LEU A 35 1.44 -3.88 4.43
C LEU A 35 1.69 -3.12 3.12
N GLY A 36 1.26 -1.86 3.06
CA GLY A 36 1.59 -0.94 1.97
C GLY A 36 2.97 -0.34 2.18
N PHE A 37 3.88 -0.54 1.22
CA PHE A 37 5.22 0.04 1.19
C PHE A 37 5.25 1.16 0.15
N LEU A 38 4.93 2.38 0.60
CA LEU A 38 4.68 3.56 -0.22
C LEU A 38 5.93 4.45 -0.31
N GLY A 39 6.18 5.06 -1.46
CA GLY A 39 7.26 6.03 -1.63
C GLY A 39 7.45 6.45 -3.08
N PRO A 40 8.12 7.59 -3.32
CA PRO A 40 8.41 8.05 -4.67
C PRO A 40 9.37 7.09 -5.42
N ASN A 41 9.50 7.29 -6.72
CA ASN A 41 10.48 6.54 -7.50
C ASN A 41 11.91 6.86 -7.01
N GLY A 42 12.74 5.82 -6.90
CA GLY A 42 14.10 5.97 -6.36
C GLY A 42 14.19 6.01 -4.83
N ALA A 43 13.07 5.93 -4.10
CA ALA A 43 13.08 5.96 -2.62
C ALA A 43 13.70 4.73 -1.95
N GLY A 44 13.98 3.63 -2.70
CA GLY A 44 14.54 2.39 -2.16
C GLY A 44 13.55 1.22 -2.08
N LYS A 45 12.28 1.37 -2.54
CA LYS A 45 11.24 0.33 -2.49
C LYS A 45 11.68 -0.99 -3.13
N SER A 46 11.95 -0.97 -4.45
CA SER A 46 12.31 -2.18 -5.19
C SER A 46 13.63 -2.79 -4.71
N THR A 47 14.59 -1.97 -4.26
CA THR A 47 15.82 -2.46 -3.62
C THR A 47 15.50 -3.23 -2.34
N THR A 48 14.61 -2.71 -1.50
CA THR A 48 14.17 -3.38 -0.27
C THR A 48 13.43 -4.70 -0.61
N MET A 49 12.52 -4.68 -1.59
CA MET A 49 11.81 -5.89 -2.04
C MET A 49 12.78 -6.95 -2.57
N GLN A 50 13.79 -6.56 -3.35
CA GLN A 50 14.82 -7.48 -3.85
C GLN A 50 15.67 -8.09 -2.72
N MET A 51 15.95 -7.34 -1.65
CA MET A 51 16.65 -7.89 -0.49
C MET A 51 15.79 -8.88 0.29
N ILE A 52 14.52 -8.56 0.56
CA ILE A 52 13.60 -9.44 1.29
C ILE A 52 13.33 -10.73 0.51
N THR A 53 13.25 -10.65 -0.83
CA THR A 53 13.10 -11.85 -1.69
C THR A 53 14.40 -12.63 -1.88
N GLY A 54 15.51 -12.12 -1.35
CA GLY A 54 16.84 -12.73 -1.47
C GLY A 54 17.41 -12.67 -2.89
N ASN A 55 16.88 -11.82 -3.77
CA ASN A 55 17.43 -11.56 -5.10
C ASN A 55 18.65 -10.63 -5.04
N LEU A 56 18.76 -9.89 -3.95
CA LEU A 56 19.87 -9.00 -3.67
C LEU A 56 20.33 -9.22 -2.21
N ALA A 57 21.61 -9.42 -1.98
CA ALA A 57 22.13 -9.49 -0.63
C ALA A 57 22.14 -8.09 0.02
N PRO A 58 21.74 -7.93 1.29
CA PRO A 58 21.93 -6.69 2.01
C PRO A 58 23.41 -6.42 2.25
N SER A 59 23.77 -5.14 2.42
CA SER A 59 25.13 -4.75 2.84
C SER A 59 25.35 -4.94 4.34
N ALA A 60 24.27 -4.78 5.13
CA ALA A 60 24.19 -5.08 6.57
C ALA A 60 22.73 -5.27 6.97
N GLY A 61 22.52 -5.78 8.17
CA GLY A 61 21.19 -6.08 8.72
C GLY A 61 20.78 -7.53 8.55
N ARG A 62 19.59 -7.86 9.02
CA ARG A 62 19.05 -9.21 9.05
C ARG A 62 17.65 -9.27 8.48
N ILE A 63 17.31 -10.39 7.83
CA ILE A 63 15.99 -10.68 7.32
C ILE A 63 15.60 -12.09 7.74
N THR A 64 14.48 -12.20 8.45
CA THR A 64 13.90 -13.49 8.89
C THR A 64 12.54 -13.66 8.22
N ILE A 65 12.30 -14.82 7.61
CA ILE A 65 11.04 -15.18 6.96
C ILE A 65 10.46 -16.41 7.65
N ASN A 66 9.30 -16.27 8.25
CA ASN A 66 8.64 -17.34 9.02
C ASN A 66 9.58 -18.03 10.03
N GLY A 67 10.41 -17.22 10.74
CA GLY A 67 11.43 -17.69 11.68
C GLY A 67 12.69 -18.25 11.05
N ILE A 68 12.86 -18.16 9.73
CA ILE A 68 14.01 -18.69 8.99
C ILE A 68 14.88 -17.52 8.54
N ASP A 69 16.15 -17.49 8.97
CA ASP A 69 17.10 -16.50 8.48
C ASP A 69 17.36 -16.68 6.98
N LEU A 70 17.22 -15.58 6.23
CA LEU A 70 17.30 -15.59 4.77
C LEU A 70 18.73 -15.84 4.25
N LEU A 71 19.75 -15.38 4.98
CA LEU A 71 21.15 -15.56 4.57
C LEU A 71 21.68 -16.92 4.96
N ASP A 72 21.29 -17.44 6.12
CA ASP A 72 21.73 -18.74 6.62
C ASP A 72 21.06 -19.90 5.87
N ARG A 73 19.76 -19.79 5.60
CA ARG A 73 18.94 -20.86 4.99
C ARG A 73 18.12 -20.35 3.80
N PRO A 74 18.75 -19.79 2.74
CA PRO A 74 18.07 -19.08 1.67
C PRO A 74 17.03 -19.92 0.92
N ARG A 75 17.27 -21.22 0.76
CA ARG A 75 16.31 -22.10 0.07
C ARG A 75 15.02 -22.31 0.85
N LEU A 76 15.11 -22.42 2.17
CA LEU A 76 13.96 -22.61 3.05
C LEU A 76 13.18 -21.31 3.17
N ALA A 77 13.87 -20.18 3.41
CA ALA A 77 13.25 -18.88 3.50
C ALA A 77 12.53 -18.47 2.19
N LYS A 78 13.18 -18.67 1.03
CA LYS A 78 12.58 -18.40 -0.29
C LYS A 78 11.38 -19.30 -0.62
N ALA A 79 11.29 -20.49 -0.05
CA ALA A 79 10.13 -21.36 -0.24
C ALA A 79 8.86 -20.80 0.46
N GLU A 80 9.03 -19.93 1.44
CA GLU A 80 7.96 -19.24 2.15
C GLU A 80 7.47 -17.95 1.44
N ILE A 81 8.13 -17.55 0.34
CA ILE A 81 7.87 -16.28 -0.35
C ILE A 81 7.31 -16.53 -1.74
N GLY A 82 6.19 -15.86 -2.05
CA GLY A 82 5.74 -15.63 -3.42
C GLY A 82 6.11 -14.21 -3.84
N TYR A 83 6.68 -14.04 -5.02
CA TYR A 83 7.14 -12.73 -5.49
C TYR A 83 6.65 -12.41 -6.90
N LEU A 84 6.05 -11.24 -7.04
CA LEU A 84 5.75 -10.61 -8.32
C LEU A 84 6.58 -9.32 -8.42
N PRO A 85 7.61 -9.27 -9.27
CA PRO A 85 8.30 -8.02 -9.59
C PRO A 85 7.43 -7.12 -10.45
N GLU A 86 7.80 -5.83 -10.57
CA GLU A 86 7.11 -4.80 -11.37
C GLU A 86 6.80 -5.29 -12.80
N GLN A 87 7.76 -5.98 -13.43
CA GLN A 87 7.54 -6.66 -14.70
C GLN A 87 7.34 -8.16 -14.44
N PRO A 88 6.13 -8.72 -14.71
CA PRO A 88 5.88 -10.13 -14.51
C PRO A 88 6.86 -11.00 -15.29
N PRO A 89 7.53 -11.98 -14.65
CA PRO A 89 8.57 -12.80 -15.29
C PRO A 89 7.94 -13.92 -16.12
N VAL A 90 7.05 -13.56 -17.05
CA VAL A 90 6.28 -14.51 -17.84
C VAL A 90 6.98 -14.89 -19.14
N TYR A 91 6.83 -16.13 -19.57
CA TYR A 91 7.28 -16.59 -20.88
C TYR A 91 6.14 -16.47 -21.89
N VAL A 92 6.24 -15.48 -22.78
CA VAL A 92 5.17 -15.09 -23.72
C VAL A 92 4.80 -16.18 -24.72
N ASP A 93 5.74 -17.09 -25.04
CA ASP A 93 5.58 -18.20 -25.98
C ASP A 93 4.97 -19.47 -25.33
N LEU A 94 4.71 -19.44 -24.04
CA LEU A 94 4.02 -20.51 -23.32
C LEU A 94 2.55 -20.17 -23.12
N THR A 95 1.72 -21.20 -23.06
CA THR A 95 0.36 -21.07 -22.53
C THR A 95 0.39 -20.85 -21.03
N VAL A 96 -0.72 -20.34 -20.46
CA VAL A 96 -0.84 -20.18 -19.00
C VAL A 96 -0.61 -21.51 -18.28
N ASP A 97 -1.19 -22.61 -18.78
CA ASP A 97 -1.02 -23.94 -18.18
C ASP A 97 0.44 -24.42 -18.22
N GLU A 98 1.12 -24.27 -19.35
CA GLU A 98 2.54 -24.67 -19.48
C GLU A 98 3.43 -23.86 -18.56
N TYR A 99 3.22 -22.53 -18.49
CA TYR A 99 3.98 -21.65 -17.62
C TYR A 99 3.77 -21.98 -16.14
N LEU A 100 2.50 -22.14 -15.69
CA LEU A 100 2.23 -22.50 -14.30
C LEU A 100 2.76 -23.89 -13.95
N LEU A 101 2.72 -24.87 -14.88
CA LEU A 101 3.34 -26.16 -14.69
C LEU A 101 4.86 -26.04 -14.53
N TYR A 102 5.50 -25.20 -15.33
CA TYR A 102 6.92 -24.92 -15.22
C TYR A 102 7.26 -24.31 -13.85
N CYS A 103 6.51 -23.29 -13.40
CA CYS A 103 6.68 -22.68 -12.08
C CYS A 103 6.45 -23.68 -10.94
N ALA A 104 5.43 -24.54 -11.04
CA ALA A 104 5.17 -25.59 -10.05
C ALA A 104 6.34 -26.60 -9.91
N LYS A 105 7.03 -26.89 -11.02
CA LYS A 105 8.22 -27.74 -10.99
C LYS A 105 9.42 -27.03 -10.34
N LEU A 106 9.61 -25.72 -10.65
CA LEU A 106 10.68 -24.91 -10.05
C LEU A 106 10.51 -24.78 -8.53
N HIS A 107 9.29 -24.52 -8.06
CA HIS A 107 8.95 -24.48 -6.63
C HIS A 107 8.87 -25.87 -5.97
N ARG A 108 9.21 -26.94 -6.70
CA ARG A 108 9.23 -28.32 -6.21
C ARG A 108 7.90 -28.82 -5.67
N VAL A 109 6.79 -28.30 -6.18
CA VAL A 109 5.46 -28.80 -5.86
C VAL A 109 5.38 -30.27 -6.25
N GLY A 110 4.98 -31.12 -5.32
CA GLY A 110 4.92 -32.57 -5.52
C GLY A 110 4.04 -32.93 -6.72
N SER A 111 4.45 -33.90 -7.53
CA SER A 111 3.79 -34.27 -8.80
C SER A 111 2.30 -34.55 -8.64
N ARG A 112 1.87 -35.15 -7.53
CA ARG A 112 0.46 -35.43 -7.20
C ARG A 112 -0.33 -34.20 -6.84
N GLN A 113 0.34 -33.11 -6.40
CA GLN A 113 -0.28 -31.87 -5.94
C GLN A 113 -0.30 -30.77 -7.01
N ARG A 114 0.53 -30.86 -8.07
CA ARG A 114 0.67 -29.81 -9.10
C ARG A 114 -0.65 -29.43 -9.75
N GLY A 115 -1.44 -30.42 -10.16
CA GLY A 115 -2.74 -30.16 -10.79
C GLY A 115 -3.68 -29.38 -9.88
N LYS A 116 -3.75 -29.74 -8.59
CA LYS A 116 -4.57 -29.04 -7.59
C LYS A 116 -4.05 -27.63 -7.33
N ALA A 117 -2.72 -27.46 -7.21
CA ALA A 117 -2.10 -26.13 -6.98
C ALA A 117 -2.35 -25.19 -8.17
N MET A 118 -2.15 -25.67 -9.40
CA MET A 118 -2.44 -24.89 -10.60
C MET A 118 -3.92 -24.53 -10.73
N ALA A 119 -4.83 -25.45 -10.47
CA ALA A 119 -6.27 -25.18 -10.51
C ALA A 119 -6.65 -24.08 -9.50
N ARG A 120 -6.18 -24.18 -8.24
CA ARG A 120 -6.38 -23.19 -7.19
C ARG A 120 -5.83 -21.81 -7.59
N ALA A 121 -4.59 -21.73 -8.07
CA ALA A 121 -3.98 -20.47 -8.49
C ALA A 121 -4.74 -19.83 -9.67
N LYS A 122 -5.15 -20.63 -10.66
CA LYS A 122 -5.95 -20.14 -11.80
C LYS A 122 -7.32 -19.63 -11.35
N GLN A 123 -8.01 -20.35 -10.48
CA GLN A 123 -9.31 -19.97 -9.96
C GLN A 123 -9.24 -18.64 -9.22
N ARG A 124 -8.28 -18.48 -8.27
CA ARG A 124 -8.10 -17.24 -7.52
C ARG A 124 -7.77 -16.05 -8.43
N CYS A 125 -6.96 -16.26 -9.46
CA CYS A 125 -6.56 -15.19 -10.37
C CYS A 125 -7.50 -14.99 -11.58
N GLY A 126 -8.61 -15.75 -11.69
CA GLY A 126 -9.56 -15.65 -12.80
C GLY A 126 -8.96 -16.02 -14.17
N LEU A 127 -8.10 -17.05 -14.21
CA LEU A 127 -7.35 -17.46 -15.41
C LEU A 127 -7.94 -18.72 -16.11
N GLU A 128 -9.03 -19.27 -15.61
CA GLU A 128 -9.58 -20.55 -16.07
C GLU A 128 -9.93 -20.53 -17.55
N GLN A 129 -10.57 -19.45 -18.02
CA GLN A 129 -11.01 -19.32 -19.40
C GLN A 129 -9.87 -19.07 -20.40
N VAL A 130 -8.71 -18.64 -19.92
CA VAL A 130 -7.52 -18.32 -20.73
C VAL A 130 -6.38 -19.33 -20.57
N SER A 131 -6.61 -20.42 -19.84
CA SER A 131 -5.58 -21.41 -19.44
C SER A 131 -4.75 -21.95 -20.60
N ARG A 132 -5.37 -22.13 -21.77
CA ARG A 132 -4.74 -22.70 -22.98
C ARG A 132 -4.27 -21.64 -23.98
N ARG A 133 -4.43 -20.34 -23.67
CA ARG A 133 -3.97 -19.25 -24.53
C ARG A 133 -2.49 -18.95 -24.26
N LEU A 134 -1.77 -18.58 -25.32
CA LEU A 134 -0.42 -18.06 -25.19
C LEU A 134 -0.42 -16.78 -24.36
N ILE A 135 0.53 -16.65 -23.43
CA ILE A 135 0.63 -15.51 -22.53
C ILE A 135 0.87 -14.21 -23.32
N GLY A 136 1.65 -14.28 -24.42
CA GLY A 136 1.87 -13.13 -25.31
C GLY A 136 0.60 -12.56 -25.96
N ASN A 137 -0.47 -13.37 -26.07
CA ASN A 137 -1.74 -12.95 -26.65
C ASN A 137 -2.75 -12.47 -25.60
N LEU A 138 -2.33 -12.34 -24.34
CA LEU A 138 -3.15 -11.85 -23.24
C LEU A 138 -2.95 -10.34 -23.07
N SER A 139 -4.01 -9.66 -22.59
CA SER A 139 -3.89 -8.26 -22.15
C SER A 139 -2.89 -8.14 -20.98
N LYS A 140 -2.34 -6.95 -20.78
CA LYS A 140 -1.41 -6.67 -19.67
C LYS A 140 -2.00 -7.08 -18.31
N GLY A 141 -3.30 -6.84 -18.07
CA GLY A 141 -3.98 -7.26 -16.84
C GLY A 141 -4.03 -8.78 -16.66
N TYR A 142 -4.24 -9.52 -17.73
CA TYR A 142 -4.15 -11.00 -17.66
C TYR A 142 -2.71 -11.47 -17.44
N GLN A 143 -1.72 -10.85 -18.06
CA GLN A 143 -0.31 -11.18 -17.80
C GLN A 143 0.07 -10.91 -16.34
N GLN A 144 -0.43 -9.81 -15.77
CA GLN A 144 -0.26 -9.50 -14.36
C GLN A 144 -0.90 -10.57 -13.45
N ARG A 145 -2.12 -11.00 -13.77
CA ARG A 145 -2.81 -12.11 -13.06
C ARG A 145 -2.04 -13.43 -13.16
N VAL A 146 -1.40 -13.72 -14.31
CA VAL A 146 -0.51 -14.87 -14.46
C VAL A 146 0.71 -14.73 -13.56
N GLY A 147 1.28 -13.52 -13.46
CA GLY A 147 2.38 -13.20 -12.55
C GLY A 147 2.00 -13.39 -11.07
N ILE A 148 0.79 -12.97 -10.67
CA ILE A 148 0.28 -13.23 -9.30
C ILE A 148 0.05 -14.74 -9.10
N ALA A 149 -0.54 -15.43 -10.07
CA ALA A 149 -0.81 -16.86 -9.98
C ALA A 149 0.46 -17.68 -9.75
N GLN A 150 1.58 -17.35 -10.43
CA GLN A 150 2.88 -18.00 -10.19
C GLN A 150 3.41 -17.71 -8.79
N ALA A 151 3.20 -16.48 -8.27
CA ALA A 151 3.66 -16.12 -6.94
C ALA A 151 2.96 -16.92 -5.83
N ILE A 152 1.65 -17.22 -5.99
CA ILE A 152 0.86 -17.94 -4.98
C ILE A 152 0.80 -19.46 -5.20
N LEU A 153 1.36 -19.96 -6.28
CA LEU A 153 1.20 -21.34 -6.75
C LEU A 153 1.62 -22.40 -5.73
N HIS A 154 2.71 -22.16 -5.02
CA HIS A 154 3.30 -23.06 -4.02
C HIS A 154 2.78 -22.83 -2.59
N ASP A 155 1.75 -21.98 -2.43
CA ASP A 155 1.11 -21.67 -1.16
C ASP A 155 2.08 -21.05 -0.13
N PRO A 156 2.77 -19.96 -0.47
CA PRO A 156 3.75 -19.32 0.40
C PRO A 156 3.06 -18.67 1.61
N THR A 157 3.77 -18.47 2.73
CA THR A 157 3.24 -17.72 3.86
C THR A 157 3.21 -16.22 3.60
N VAL A 158 4.12 -15.72 2.76
CA VAL A 158 4.27 -14.31 2.40
C VAL A 158 4.16 -14.11 0.90
N VAL A 159 3.44 -13.07 0.47
CA VAL A 159 3.37 -12.64 -0.93
C VAL A 159 3.86 -11.20 -1.05
N ILE A 160 4.84 -10.96 -1.90
CA ILE A 160 5.40 -9.64 -2.18
C ILE A 160 5.02 -9.24 -3.61
N LEU A 161 4.35 -8.11 -3.73
CA LEU A 161 3.85 -7.57 -5.00
C LEU A 161 4.49 -6.19 -5.22
N ASP A 162 5.36 -6.09 -6.22
CA ASP A 162 6.02 -4.82 -6.57
C ASP A 162 5.28 -4.17 -7.74
N GLU A 163 4.63 -3.02 -7.50
CA GLU A 163 3.85 -2.23 -8.45
C GLU A 163 2.81 -3.05 -9.27
N PRO A 164 1.93 -3.85 -8.63
CA PRO A 164 1.11 -4.85 -9.33
C PRO A 164 0.04 -4.27 -10.25
N THR A 165 -0.22 -2.97 -10.22
CA THR A 165 -1.30 -2.30 -10.97
C THR A 165 -0.80 -1.34 -12.03
N VAL A 166 0.53 -1.16 -12.15
CA VAL A 166 1.13 -0.21 -13.11
C VAL A 166 0.74 -0.54 -14.56
N GLY A 167 0.13 0.47 -15.21
CA GLY A 167 -0.29 0.40 -16.63
C GLY A 167 -1.51 -0.46 -16.89
N LEU A 168 -2.33 -0.70 -15.86
CA LEU A 168 -3.65 -1.32 -15.96
C LEU A 168 -4.75 -0.26 -16.07
N ASP A 169 -5.88 -0.62 -16.67
CA ASP A 169 -7.07 0.22 -16.68
C ASP A 169 -7.82 0.18 -15.33
N PRO A 170 -8.73 1.15 -15.05
CA PRO A 170 -9.41 1.24 -13.75
C PRO A 170 -10.17 -0.02 -13.33
N ASN A 171 -10.77 -0.76 -14.28
CA ASN A 171 -11.49 -1.99 -13.97
C ASN A 171 -10.52 -3.10 -13.54
N GLN A 172 -9.41 -3.24 -14.28
CA GLN A 172 -8.35 -4.20 -13.94
C GLN A 172 -7.70 -3.88 -12.58
N ILE A 173 -7.46 -2.60 -12.28
CA ILE A 173 -6.95 -2.15 -10.97
C ILE A 173 -7.91 -2.59 -9.85
N ARG A 174 -9.22 -2.36 -10.02
CA ARG A 174 -10.23 -2.76 -9.03
C ARG A 174 -10.21 -4.27 -8.79
N ASP A 175 -10.08 -5.05 -9.85
CA ASP A 175 -10.06 -6.51 -9.76
C ASP A 175 -8.78 -7.02 -9.06
N ILE A 176 -7.61 -6.45 -9.37
CA ILE A 176 -6.35 -6.78 -8.70
C ILE A 176 -6.40 -6.40 -7.22
N ARG A 177 -6.96 -5.24 -6.85
CA ARG A 177 -7.18 -4.84 -5.45
C ARG A 177 -8.08 -5.84 -4.71
N GLY A 178 -9.15 -6.33 -5.37
CA GLY A 178 -10.00 -7.38 -4.81
C GLY A 178 -9.23 -8.66 -4.53
N LEU A 179 -8.42 -9.10 -5.50
CA LEU A 179 -7.56 -10.27 -5.37
C LEU A 179 -6.53 -10.11 -4.23
N ILE A 180 -5.87 -8.96 -4.11
CA ILE A 180 -4.90 -8.70 -3.03
C ILE A 180 -5.57 -8.80 -1.66
N ARG A 181 -6.78 -8.24 -1.48
CA ARG A 181 -7.52 -8.35 -0.21
C ARG A 181 -7.88 -9.79 0.13
N GLU A 182 -8.38 -10.56 -0.84
CA GLU A 182 -8.68 -11.98 -0.65
C GLU A 182 -7.43 -12.78 -0.25
N LEU A 183 -6.31 -12.53 -0.92
CA LEU A 183 -5.03 -13.17 -0.58
C LEU A 183 -4.56 -12.79 0.84
N GLY A 184 -4.80 -11.55 1.26
CA GLY A 184 -4.46 -11.04 2.60
C GLY A 184 -5.16 -11.77 3.74
N GLU A 185 -6.31 -12.42 3.50
CA GLU A 185 -6.99 -13.24 4.52
C GLU A 185 -6.18 -14.49 4.93
N HIS A 186 -5.27 -14.94 4.07
CA HIS A 186 -4.54 -16.19 4.26
C HIS A 186 -3.02 -16.01 4.31
N HIS A 187 -2.50 -14.97 3.71
CA HIS A 187 -1.07 -14.68 3.57
C HIS A 187 -0.72 -13.35 4.24
N GLY A 188 0.53 -13.16 4.65
CA GLY A 188 1.07 -11.81 4.85
C GLY A 188 1.43 -11.21 3.49
N ILE A 189 1.03 -9.98 3.21
CA ILE A 189 1.28 -9.34 1.92
C ILE A 189 2.08 -8.06 2.10
N ILE A 190 3.13 -7.87 1.29
CA ILE A 190 3.75 -6.57 1.07
C ILE A 190 3.32 -6.07 -0.32
N LEU A 191 2.67 -4.92 -0.35
CA LEU A 191 2.32 -4.18 -1.56
C LEU A 191 3.25 -2.98 -1.70
N SER A 192 4.23 -3.06 -2.60
CA SER A 192 5.10 -1.94 -2.95
C SER A 192 4.43 -1.12 -4.05
N THR A 193 4.21 0.17 -3.80
CA THR A 193 3.58 1.07 -4.77
C THR A 193 3.97 2.53 -4.51
N HIS A 194 3.81 3.38 -5.52
CA HIS A 194 3.88 4.83 -5.39
C HIS A 194 2.48 5.48 -5.45
N ILE A 195 1.42 4.67 -5.56
CA ILE A 195 0.04 5.11 -5.76
C ILE A 195 -0.73 5.02 -4.43
N LEU A 196 -0.93 6.15 -3.78
CA LEU A 196 -1.59 6.24 -2.49
C LEU A 196 -3.01 5.66 -2.45
N PRO A 197 -3.91 5.90 -3.43
CA PRO A 197 -5.23 5.27 -3.47
C PRO A 197 -5.24 3.74 -3.49
N GLU A 198 -4.12 3.11 -3.85
CA GLU A 198 -4.00 1.65 -3.76
C GLU A 198 -3.80 1.19 -2.33
N VAL A 199 -2.91 1.88 -1.61
CA VAL A 199 -2.66 1.62 -0.19
C VAL A 199 -3.93 1.81 0.62
N GLN A 200 -4.65 2.92 0.41
CA GLN A 200 -5.91 3.20 1.09
C GLN A 200 -6.98 2.13 0.83
N ALA A 201 -7.03 1.59 -0.38
CA ALA A 201 -8.05 0.63 -0.77
C ALA A 201 -7.75 -0.82 -0.33
N THR A 202 -6.49 -1.18 -0.08
CA THR A 202 -6.08 -2.59 0.09
C THR A 202 -5.30 -2.89 1.35
N CYS A 203 -4.59 -1.90 1.91
CA CYS A 203 -3.65 -2.16 3.01
C CYS A 203 -4.29 -1.95 4.38
N SER A 204 -3.84 -2.71 5.37
CA SER A 204 -4.19 -2.55 6.79
C SER A 204 -3.21 -1.62 7.52
N ARG A 205 -1.97 -1.54 7.05
CA ARG A 205 -0.91 -0.67 7.56
C ARG A 205 -0.12 -0.08 6.39
N VAL A 206 0.41 1.11 6.57
CA VAL A 206 1.25 1.79 5.59
C VAL A 206 2.59 2.16 6.19
N GLN A 207 3.63 1.95 5.41
CA GLN A 207 4.97 2.45 5.66
C GLN A 207 5.39 3.35 4.49
N ILE A 208 5.90 4.54 4.80
CA ILE A 208 6.40 5.46 3.78
C ILE A 208 7.92 5.44 3.83
N ILE A 209 8.52 5.12 2.69
CA ILE A 209 9.97 5.21 2.48
C ILE A 209 10.31 6.45 1.67
N ASN A 210 11.32 7.19 2.12
CA ASN A 210 11.89 8.31 1.39
C ASN A 210 13.41 8.29 1.53
N ARG A 211 14.14 8.43 0.40
CA ARG A 211 15.61 8.44 0.36
C ARG A 211 16.26 7.30 1.16
N GLY A 212 15.70 6.09 1.04
CA GLY A 212 16.20 4.90 1.68
C GLY A 212 15.78 4.69 3.14
N LYS A 213 15.07 5.63 3.76
CA LYS A 213 14.64 5.56 5.16
C LYS A 213 13.13 5.38 5.29
N LEU A 214 12.69 4.64 6.31
CA LEU A 214 11.29 4.66 6.73
C LEU A 214 11.03 5.95 7.49
N VAL A 215 10.19 6.82 6.91
CA VAL A 215 9.83 8.12 7.50
C VAL A 215 8.47 8.09 8.20
N PHE A 216 7.67 7.05 7.95
CA PHE A 216 6.35 6.89 8.54
C PHE A 216 5.94 5.41 8.62
N SER A 217 5.23 5.02 9.67
CA SER A 217 4.68 3.66 9.84
C SER A 217 3.46 3.70 10.76
N GLU A 218 2.25 3.47 10.20
CA GLU A 218 1.00 3.49 10.96
C GLU A 218 -0.04 2.53 10.37
N THR A 219 -0.98 2.09 11.20
CA THR A 219 -2.18 1.38 10.72
C THR A 219 -3.13 2.36 10.01
N MET A 220 -3.85 1.87 8.99
CA MET A 220 -4.84 2.70 8.30
C MET A 220 -5.92 3.24 9.25
N GLN A 221 -6.31 2.46 10.26
CA GLN A 221 -7.28 2.90 11.27
C GLN A 221 -6.74 4.01 12.19
N ALA A 222 -5.46 3.95 12.61
CA ALA A 222 -4.84 5.00 13.40
C ALA A 222 -4.69 6.28 12.57
N LEU A 223 -4.29 6.12 11.32
CA LEU A 223 -4.17 7.22 10.38
C LEU A 223 -5.52 7.91 10.11
N GLU A 224 -6.57 7.15 9.85
CA GLU A 224 -7.93 7.71 9.69
C GLU A 224 -8.39 8.50 10.92
N LYS A 225 -8.08 8.02 12.13
CA LYS A 225 -8.37 8.75 13.37
C LYS A 225 -7.57 10.04 13.49
N GLN A 226 -6.28 10.02 13.11
CA GLN A 226 -5.44 11.22 13.11
C GLN A 226 -5.89 12.24 12.05
N LEU A 227 -6.38 11.75 10.91
CA LEU A 227 -6.92 12.57 9.82
C LEU A 227 -8.36 13.04 10.09
N THR A 228 -9.00 12.60 11.20
CA THR A 228 -10.31 13.13 11.63
C THR A 228 -10.09 14.58 12.08
N SER A 229 -10.31 15.49 11.16
CA SER A 229 -10.09 16.90 11.36
C SER A 229 -11.13 17.48 12.33
N HIS A 230 -10.68 18.20 13.33
CA HIS A 230 -11.47 19.09 14.15
C HIS A 230 -11.45 20.53 13.59
N ILE A 231 -11.33 20.63 12.27
CA ILE A 231 -11.26 21.90 11.53
C ILE A 231 -12.35 21.90 10.47
N LEU A 232 -13.16 22.95 10.46
CA LEU A 232 -14.12 23.23 9.39
C LEU A 232 -13.59 24.37 8.53
N LEU A 233 -13.64 24.19 7.22
CA LEU A 233 -13.42 25.23 6.24
C LEU A 233 -14.76 25.85 5.92
N LEU A 234 -14.87 27.16 6.12
CA LEU A 234 -16.05 27.96 5.79
C LEU A 234 -15.68 28.99 4.74
N GLU A 235 -16.47 29.06 3.67
CA GLU A 235 -16.38 30.09 2.65
C GLU A 235 -17.76 30.69 2.40
N THR A 236 -17.83 32.05 2.31
CA THR A 236 -19.05 32.80 2.15
C THR A 236 -18.92 33.87 1.05
N ARG A 237 -20.05 34.36 0.54
CA ARG A 237 -20.09 35.45 -0.47
C ARG A 237 -19.80 36.81 0.13
N ALA A 238 -20.35 37.08 1.31
CA ALA A 238 -20.10 38.32 2.05
C ALA A 238 -18.93 38.13 3.04
N PRO A 239 -18.26 39.23 3.47
CA PRO A 239 -17.21 39.16 4.47
C PRO A 239 -17.70 38.54 5.77
N LEU A 240 -16.87 37.72 6.39
CA LEU A 240 -17.15 37.00 7.64
C LEU A 240 -16.88 37.89 8.86
N ASN A 241 -17.73 37.77 9.87
CA ASN A 241 -17.44 38.29 11.21
C ASN A 241 -16.99 37.15 12.11
N THR A 242 -15.69 37.10 12.40
CA THR A 242 -15.05 36.04 13.20
C THR A 242 -15.52 36.04 14.66
N ASP A 243 -15.87 37.23 15.23
CA ASP A 243 -16.33 37.31 16.62
C ASP A 243 -17.68 36.60 16.81
N THR A 244 -18.56 36.69 15.81
CA THR A 244 -19.84 35.97 15.82
C THR A 244 -19.66 34.46 15.74
N LEU A 245 -18.71 34.02 14.96
CA LEU A 245 -18.41 32.57 14.81
C LEU A 245 -17.73 31.99 16.06
N LEU A 246 -16.89 32.76 16.78
CA LEU A 246 -16.26 32.33 18.04
C LEU A 246 -17.29 32.20 19.20
N GLN A 247 -18.49 32.78 19.08
CA GLN A 247 -19.55 32.60 20.08
C GLN A 247 -20.33 31.29 19.92
N ILE A 248 -20.07 30.54 18.86
CA ILE A 248 -20.71 29.24 18.61
C ILE A 248 -20.07 28.19 19.52
N ASP A 249 -20.93 27.51 20.30
CA ASP A 249 -20.47 26.45 21.20
C ASP A 249 -19.68 25.36 20.47
N GLY A 250 -18.52 25.05 20.99
CA GLY A 250 -17.58 24.08 20.39
C GLY A 250 -16.58 24.68 19.39
N VAL A 251 -16.66 25.96 19.02
CA VAL A 251 -15.64 26.64 18.22
C VAL A 251 -14.57 27.23 19.14
N ASP A 252 -13.32 26.79 19.01
CA ASP A 252 -12.23 27.18 19.90
C ASP A 252 -11.35 28.28 19.32
N ASN A 253 -11.10 28.22 18.03
CA ASN A 253 -10.20 29.17 17.35
C ASN A 253 -10.60 29.33 15.88
N ILE A 254 -10.28 30.49 15.30
CA ILE A 254 -10.52 30.81 13.90
C ILE A 254 -9.23 31.34 13.26
N GLU A 255 -8.80 30.64 12.20
CA GLU A 255 -7.73 31.09 11.31
C GLU A 255 -8.33 31.74 10.07
N THR A 256 -8.10 33.04 9.90
CA THR A 256 -8.60 33.80 8.74
C THR A 256 -7.66 33.57 7.54
N LEU A 257 -8.15 32.93 6.49
CA LEU A 257 -7.43 32.76 5.23
C LEU A 257 -7.63 33.96 4.30
N THR A 258 -8.88 34.39 4.18
CA THR A 258 -9.29 35.61 3.45
C THR A 258 -10.49 36.24 4.15
N ASN A 259 -10.95 37.41 3.70
CA ASN A 259 -12.16 38.06 4.25
C ASN A 259 -13.44 37.22 4.06
N HIS A 260 -13.40 36.19 3.21
CA HIS A 260 -14.53 35.34 2.85
C HIS A 260 -14.31 33.86 3.22
N ARG A 261 -13.10 33.49 3.69
CA ARG A 261 -12.73 32.10 3.93
C ARG A 261 -11.93 31.95 5.23
N VAL A 262 -12.41 31.08 6.11
CA VAL A 262 -11.80 30.81 7.42
C VAL A 262 -11.70 29.32 7.71
N ARG A 263 -10.74 28.96 8.54
CA ARG A 263 -10.67 27.67 9.22
C ARG A 263 -11.16 27.82 10.65
N LEU A 264 -12.14 27.00 11.01
CA LEU A 264 -12.74 26.97 12.34
C LEU A 264 -12.25 25.71 13.06
N HIS A 265 -11.48 25.90 14.12
CA HIS A 265 -11.07 24.80 14.99
C HIS A 265 -12.17 24.56 16.02
N PHE A 266 -12.53 23.28 16.24
CA PHE A 266 -13.59 22.92 17.18
C PHE A 266 -13.21 21.72 18.04
N THR A 267 -13.81 21.64 19.25
CA THR A 267 -13.71 20.48 20.14
C THR A 267 -15.09 19.87 20.37
N GLY A 268 -15.13 18.56 20.60
CA GLY A 268 -16.37 17.84 20.87
C GLY A 268 -17.20 17.52 19.63
N ALA A 269 -18.49 17.83 19.66
CA ALA A 269 -19.39 17.55 18.56
C ALA A 269 -19.17 18.53 17.39
N ASN A 270 -19.32 18.04 16.16
CA ASN A 270 -19.14 18.87 14.96
C ASN A 270 -20.18 19.99 14.88
N PRO A 271 -19.77 21.28 14.95
CA PRO A 271 -20.68 22.43 14.99
C PRO A 271 -21.19 22.88 13.61
N ALA A 272 -20.96 22.12 12.55
CA ALA A 272 -21.27 22.52 11.18
C ALA A 272 -22.74 22.93 10.99
N GLY A 273 -23.70 22.26 11.64
CA GLY A 273 -25.11 22.62 11.59
C GLY A 273 -25.40 24.00 12.20
N THR A 274 -24.80 24.31 13.35
CA THR A 274 -24.95 25.61 14.04
C THR A 274 -24.28 26.73 13.25
N ILE A 275 -23.08 26.43 12.66
CA ILE A 275 -22.37 27.37 11.78
C ILE A 275 -23.21 27.70 10.54
N ALA A 276 -23.77 26.69 9.88
CA ALA A 276 -24.62 26.90 8.71
C ALA A 276 -25.86 27.76 9.03
N ALA A 277 -26.52 27.52 10.18
CA ALA A 277 -27.64 28.30 10.63
C ALA A 277 -27.24 29.77 10.93
N CYS A 278 -26.07 29.97 11.56
CA CYS A 278 -25.52 31.30 11.80
C CYS A 278 -25.26 32.05 10.49
N VAL A 279 -24.59 31.41 9.52
CA VAL A 279 -24.30 32.01 8.19
C VAL A 279 -25.57 32.38 7.44
N ALA A 280 -26.62 31.56 7.53
CA ALA A 280 -27.93 31.84 6.94
C ALA A 280 -28.60 33.03 7.61
N THR A 281 -28.59 33.10 8.95
CA THR A 281 -29.20 34.19 9.73
C THR A 281 -28.53 35.55 9.49
N GLN A 282 -27.20 35.51 9.28
CA GLN A 282 -26.40 36.72 9.00
C GLN A 282 -26.39 37.11 7.51
N GLU A 283 -27.08 36.34 6.66
CA GLU A 283 -27.15 36.55 5.20
C GLU A 283 -25.76 36.61 4.50
N TRP A 284 -24.76 35.94 5.06
CA TRP A 284 -23.39 35.94 4.47
C TRP A 284 -23.29 35.14 3.17
N GLY A 285 -24.30 34.30 2.84
CA GLY A 285 -24.35 33.53 1.61
C GLY A 285 -23.31 32.43 1.61
N LEU A 286 -23.66 31.27 2.17
CA LEU A 286 -22.79 30.08 2.24
C LEU A 286 -22.35 29.64 0.83
N VAL A 287 -21.05 29.48 0.64
CA VAL A 287 -20.43 28.91 -0.58
C VAL A 287 -19.92 27.50 -0.31
N GLU A 288 -19.14 27.32 0.77
CA GLU A 288 -18.60 26.03 1.17
C GLU A 288 -18.62 25.91 2.69
N LEU A 289 -18.98 24.73 3.21
CA LEU A 289 -18.79 24.34 4.60
C LEU A 289 -18.40 22.85 4.60
N ALA A 290 -17.14 22.57 4.82
CA ALA A 290 -16.59 21.23 4.76
C ALA A 290 -15.60 20.99 5.90
N LEU A 291 -15.45 19.73 6.32
CA LEU A 291 -14.32 19.37 7.18
C LEU A 291 -13.02 19.53 6.41
N ASP A 292 -12.11 20.36 6.93
CA ASP A 292 -10.75 20.50 6.41
C ASP A 292 -9.92 19.28 6.84
N ARG A 293 -10.12 18.18 6.13
CA ARG A 293 -9.41 16.92 6.41
C ARG A 293 -8.01 17.01 5.83
N GLN A 294 -7.01 16.88 6.69
CA GLN A 294 -5.70 16.50 6.17
C GLN A 294 -5.87 15.20 5.39
N THR A 295 -5.52 15.21 4.12
CA THR A 295 -5.55 13.99 3.33
C THR A 295 -4.24 13.23 3.52
N LEU A 296 -4.28 11.91 3.35
CA LEU A 296 -3.06 11.12 3.35
C LEU A 296 -2.08 11.60 2.26
N GLU A 297 -2.61 12.20 1.18
CA GLU A 297 -1.79 12.84 0.14
C GLU A 297 -0.98 14.01 0.70
N GLN A 298 -1.57 14.86 1.55
CA GLN A 298 -0.84 15.96 2.20
C GLN A 298 0.24 15.43 3.12
N VAL A 299 -0.09 14.44 3.97
CA VAL A 299 0.90 13.77 4.84
C VAL A 299 2.04 13.17 4.01
N PHE A 300 1.70 12.51 2.90
CA PHE A 300 2.70 11.93 1.99
C PHE A 300 3.58 13.02 1.36
N VAL A 301 3.00 14.10 0.88
CA VAL A 301 3.74 15.25 0.30
C VAL A 301 4.64 15.89 1.35
N ASP A 302 4.13 16.16 2.55
CA ASP A 302 4.89 16.77 3.64
C ASP A 302 6.10 15.92 4.04
N LEU A 303 5.91 14.59 4.17
CA LEU A 303 6.98 13.64 4.52
C LEU A 303 7.99 13.41 3.39
N THR A 304 7.59 13.64 2.13
CA THR A 304 8.48 13.41 0.98
C THR A 304 9.13 14.69 0.44
N CYS A 305 8.52 15.87 0.68
CA CYS A 305 8.98 17.15 0.17
C CYS A 305 9.67 18.05 1.22
N SER A 306 9.47 17.83 2.54
CA SER A 306 9.93 18.72 3.62
C SER A 306 11.44 18.78 3.86
N GLU A 307 12.28 18.13 3.04
CA GLU A 307 13.74 18.19 3.16
C GLU A 307 14.44 18.87 1.95
N GLN A 308 13.78 19.82 1.29
CA GLN A 308 14.43 20.63 0.24
C GLN A 308 14.92 22.00 0.76
N SER A 309 15.11 22.15 2.07
CA SER A 309 15.64 23.38 2.67
C SER A 309 17.01 23.16 3.27
#